data_cd983f6b3239d3fa9663fefd077fc375
#
_entry.id   cd983f6b3239d3fa9663fefd077fc375
#
_cell.length_a   1.000
_cell.length_b   1.000
_cell.length_c   1.000
_cell.angle_alpha   90.00
_cell.angle_beta   90.00
_cell.angle_gamma   90.00
#
_symmetry.space_group_name_H-M   'P 1'
#
loop_
_entity.id
_entity.type
_entity.pdbx_description
1 polymer ?
#
loop_
_entity_poly.entity_id
_entity_poly.type
_entity_poly.pdbx_seq_one_letter_code
_entity_poly.pdbx_strand_id
1 'polypeptide(L)'
;MRIGLVEFILILFIASVTVGPQVALFVDCWLRRANRASALAARRKAEAQAQMAIEREALLHRFRAASNVFAALAAVALVYALVFRPIDTPPKTYAAPERAERAEHVRSVDPADALNLSAYEIGTAIRMQDGWLYAAAKLPKVGVLMRMQPDGSGMNEVLDVAGGEITDLAFAPDGTLWMTTIEADGGKLCRVSNDQWGVTVEPVVTQIDGKALSCPAAVAVGADGKVYFTNAADVSVKYGLESALRTELLAHTATGWVYVYDPVTRAVERVLGGVAGASGLALSADGETLYVSDLGSRCIWAVPSGGRELMAGGKGCAQLAAGLPGYPGALAVEEDGTVSVGYRWARSAWMEDHADGTLLRGAALRLSESMRERLFQMPDDGICAERFGPDGALLASYGGKALGGVLALCPAENRVYLGVAGETKIQWVRI
;
A
#
# COMPACT_ATOMS: atom_id res chain seq x y z
N MET A 1 -17.67 -11.84 0.31
CA MET A 1 -16.27 -12.26 0.44
C MET A 1 -15.99 -13.32 -0.64
N ARG A 2 -15.19 -13.00 -1.67
CA ARG A 2 -14.81 -14.00 -2.69
C ARG A 2 -13.48 -14.61 -2.22
N ILE A 3 -13.53 -15.85 -1.76
CA ILE A 3 -12.34 -16.63 -1.41
C ILE A 3 -11.55 -16.84 -2.70
N GLY A 4 -10.28 -16.46 -2.71
CA GLY A 4 -9.39 -16.69 -3.85
C GLY A 4 -9.11 -18.19 -4.05
N LEU A 5 -8.71 -18.57 -5.27
CA LEU A 5 -8.43 -19.98 -5.61
C LEU A 5 -7.35 -20.58 -4.67
N VAL A 6 -6.36 -19.80 -4.29
CA VAL A 6 -5.26 -20.22 -3.40
C VAL A 6 -5.76 -20.47 -1.98
N GLU A 7 -6.61 -19.58 -1.46
CA GLU A 7 -7.24 -19.75 -0.14
C GLU A 7 -8.15 -20.96 -0.10
N PHE A 8 -8.92 -21.18 -1.17
CA PHE A 8 -9.77 -22.36 -1.30
C PHE A 8 -8.96 -23.67 -1.31
N ILE A 9 -7.86 -23.72 -2.06
CA ILE A 9 -6.95 -24.87 -2.11
C ILE A 9 -6.28 -25.10 -0.75
N LEU A 10 -5.86 -24.04 -0.05
CA LEU A 10 -5.26 -24.14 1.27
C LEU A 10 -6.25 -24.66 2.31
N ILE A 11 -7.50 -24.19 2.28
CA ILE A 11 -8.59 -24.69 3.14
C ILE A 11 -8.85 -26.18 2.87
N LEU A 12 -8.90 -26.60 1.60
CA LEU A 12 -9.09 -28.00 1.23
C LEU A 12 -7.92 -28.89 1.68
N PHE A 13 -6.68 -28.38 1.58
CA PHE A 13 -5.50 -29.08 2.05
C PHE A 13 -5.51 -29.28 3.57
N ILE A 14 -5.77 -28.22 4.34
CA ILE A 14 -5.89 -28.28 5.80
C ILE A 14 -7.03 -29.22 6.21
N ALA A 15 -8.18 -29.15 5.54
CA ALA A 15 -9.31 -30.03 5.82
C ALA A 15 -8.97 -31.52 5.54
N SER A 16 -8.24 -31.82 4.48
CA SER A 16 -7.84 -33.20 4.16
C SER A 16 -6.88 -33.81 5.19
N VAL A 17 -5.96 -33.00 5.73
CA VAL A 17 -4.97 -33.44 6.72
C VAL A 17 -5.57 -33.55 8.13
N THR A 18 -6.50 -32.65 8.50
CA THR A 18 -7.06 -32.61 9.86
C THR A 18 -8.31 -33.45 10.04
N VAL A 19 -9.18 -33.52 9.02
CA VAL A 19 -10.49 -34.19 9.10
C VAL A 19 -10.41 -35.65 8.63
N GLY A 20 -9.50 -35.99 7.71
CA GLY A 20 -9.33 -37.36 7.19
C GLY A 20 -9.17 -38.44 8.26
N PRO A 21 -8.27 -38.26 9.25
CA PRO A 21 -8.12 -39.21 10.36
C PRO A 21 -9.36 -39.30 11.27
N GLN A 22 -10.07 -38.22 11.49
CA GLN A 22 -11.26 -38.15 12.35
C GLN A 22 -12.47 -38.86 11.69
N VAL A 23 -12.63 -38.71 10.36
CA VAL A 23 -13.67 -39.41 9.60
C VAL A 23 -13.41 -40.93 9.64
N ALA A 24 -12.15 -41.36 9.55
CA ALA A 24 -11.79 -42.73 9.69
C ALA A 24 -12.14 -43.30 11.07
N LEU A 25 -11.91 -42.55 12.15
CA LEU A 25 -12.29 -42.89 13.53
C LEU A 25 -13.81 -42.92 13.72
N PHE A 26 -14.54 -42.00 13.11
CA PHE A 26 -16.01 -41.97 13.15
C PHE A 26 -16.64 -43.18 12.46
N VAL A 27 -16.13 -43.55 11.28
CA VAL A 27 -16.56 -44.74 10.55
C VAL A 27 -16.28 -45.99 11.35
N ASP A 28 -15.13 -46.07 12.03
CA ASP A 28 -14.78 -47.16 12.93
C ASP A 28 -15.74 -47.29 14.12
N CYS A 29 -16.07 -46.17 14.74
CA CYS A 29 -17.01 -46.12 15.87
C CYS A 29 -18.45 -46.53 15.44
N TRP A 30 -18.88 -46.10 14.24
CA TRP A 30 -20.18 -46.44 13.69
C TRP A 30 -20.30 -47.93 13.36
N LEU A 31 -19.28 -48.54 12.75
CA LEU A 31 -19.23 -49.98 12.45
C LEU A 31 -19.25 -50.83 13.73
N ARG A 32 -18.60 -50.40 14.82
CA ARG A 32 -18.65 -51.07 16.13
C ARG A 32 -20.02 -50.99 16.79
N ARG A 33 -20.78 -49.91 16.59
CA ARG A 33 -22.15 -49.77 17.12
C ARG A 33 -23.19 -50.66 16.43
N ALA A 34 -23.04 -50.89 15.13
CA ALA A 34 -23.95 -51.72 14.35
C ALA A 34 -23.95 -53.21 14.73
N ASN A 35 -22.90 -53.70 15.42
CA ASN A 35 -22.70 -55.12 15.77
C ASN A 35 -23.24 -55.53 17.13
N ARG A 36 -24.08 -54.76 17.83
CA ARG A 36 -24.60 -55.05 19.18
C ARG A 36 -25.91 -55.83 19.23
N ALA A 37 -26.36 -56.43 18.16
CA ALA A 37 -27.61 -57.20 18.17
C ALA A 37 -27.42 -58.70 18.00
N SER A 38 -27.70 -59.42 19.06
CA SER A 38 -28.07 -60.84 19.25
C SER A 38 -27.03 -61.94 19.19
N ALA A 39 -27.05 -62.79 20.20
CA ALA A 39 -26.13 -63.86 20.61
C ALA A 39 -26.34 -65.23 19.91
N LEU A 40 -26.90 -65.28 18.72
CA LEU A 40 -27.26 -66.54 18.05
C LEU A 40 -26.57 -66.65 16.68
N ALA A 41 -25.33 -66.80 16.63
CA ALA A 41 -24.57 -67.30 15.48
C ALA A 41 -23.05 -67.07 15.67
N ALA A 42 -22.49 -67.52 16.76
CA ALA A 42 -21.08 -67.24 17.10
C ALA A 42 -20.06 -67.72 16.04
N ARG A 43 -20.36 -68.69 15.25
CA ARG A 43 -19.49 -69.16 14.14
C ARG A 43 -19.68 -68.32 12.87
N ARG A 44 -20.91 -68.09 12.44
CA ARG A 44 -21.17 -67.19 11.29
C ARG A 44 -20.78 -65.72 11.60
N LYS A 45 -20.81 -65.36 12.89
CA LYS A 45 -20.38 -64.04 13.36
C LYS A 45 -18.86 -63.85 13.24
N ALA A 46 -18.06 -64.89 13.51
CA ALA A 46 -16.60 -64.76 13.40
C ALA A 46 -16.13 -64.64 11.93
N GLU A 47 -16.75 -65.39 11.02
CA GLU A 47 -16.46 -65.26 9.58
C GLU A 47 -16.95 -63.90 9.01
N ALA A 48 -18.15 -63.47 9.37
CA ALA A 48 -18.67 -62.15 8.98
C ALA A 48 -17.87 -61.00 9.61
N GLN A 49 -17.37 -61.17 10.85
CA GLN A 49 -16.50 -60.16 11.50
C GLN A 49 -15.11 -60.12 10.83
N ALA A 50 -14.54 -61.28 10.47
CA ALA A 50 -13.28 -61.33 9.73
C ALA A 50 -13.43 -60.71 8.34
N GLN A 51 -14.55 -60.98 7.66
CA GLN A 51 -14.82 -60.39 6.34
C GLN A 51 -15.07 -58.91 6.40
N MET A 52 -15.83 -58.43 7.41
CA MET A 52 -16.01 -57.00 7.67
C MET A 52 -14.71 -56.29 8.10
N ALA A 53 -13.80 -57.00 8.82
CA ALA A 53 -12.49 -56.44 9.17
C ALA A 53 -11.61 -56.25 7.92
N ILE A 54 -11.62 -57.24 7.01
CA ILE A 54 -10.89 -57.15 5.73
C ILE A 54 -11.47 -56.04 4.84
N GLU A 55 -12.80 -55.98 4.73
CA GLU A 55 -13.47 -54.90 3.96
C GLU A 55 -13.19 -53.50 4.56
N ARG A 56 -13.18 -53.41 5.89
CA ARG A 56 -12.83 -52.22 6.61
C ARG A 56 -11.38 -51.78 6.40
N GLU A 57 -10.44 -52.69 6.47
CA GLU A 57 -9.03 -52.39 6.15
C GLU A 57 -8.88 -51.98 4.68
N ALA A 58 -9.53 -52.68 3.76
CA ALA A 58 -9.53 -52.31 2.36
C ALA A 58 -10.15 -50.91 2.13
N LEU A 59 -11.23 -50.55 2.85
CA LEU A 59 -11.85 -49.25 2.78
C LEU A 59 -10.94 -48.15 3.36
N LEU A 60 -10.32 -48.43 4.51
CA LEU A 60 -9.33 -47.52 5.12
C LEU A 60 -8.11 -47.30 4.23
N HIS A 61 -7.61 -48.38 3.59
CA HIS A 61 -6.52 -48.29 2.61
C HIS A 61 -6.91 -47.43 1.40
N ARG A 62 -8.11 -47.63 0.84
CA ARG A 62 -8.63 -46.81 -0.27
C ARG A 62 -8.80 -45.34 0.14
N PHE A 63 -9.29 -45.10 1.36
CA PHE A 63 -9.46 -43.72 1.87
C PHE A 63 -8.10 -43.04 2.09
N ARG A 64 -7.12 -43.72 2.67
CA ARG A 64 -5.74 -43.20 2.80
C ARG A 64 -5.10 -42.93 1.44
N ALA A 65 -5.25 -43.87 0.49
CA ALA A 65 -4.72 -43.69 -0.85
C ALA A 65 -5.38 -42.46 -1.56
N ALA A 66 -6.70 -42.36 -1.47
CA ALA A 66 -7.42 -41.23 -2.04
C ALA A 66 -7.02 -39.87 -1.37
N SER A 67 -6.86 -39.88 -0.04
CA SER A 67 -6.39 -38.70 0.71
C SER A 67 -4.97 -38.31 0.31
N ASN A 68 -4.07 -39.26 0.13
CA ASN A 68 -2.71 -38.99 -0.32
C ASN A 68 -2.66 -38.45 -1.76
N VAL A 69 -3.49 -38.99 -2.66
CA VAL A 69 -3.61 -38.48 -4.03
C VAL A 69 -4.15 -37.08 -4.02
N PHE A 70 -5.19 -36.82 -3.23
CA PHE A 70 -5.75 -35.47 -3.10
C PHE A 70 -4.74 -34.48 -2.53
N ALA A 71 -4.00 -34.83 -1.48
CA ALA A 71 -2.95 -34.03 -0.91
C ALA A 71 -1.82 -33.72 -1.92
N ALA A 72 -1.43 -34.72 -2.73
CA ALA A 72 -0.44 -34.53 -3.78
C ALA A 72 -0.96 -33.58 -4.88
N LEU A 73 -2.22 -33.72 -5.32
CA LEU A 73 -2.83 -32.82 -6.29
C LEU A 73 -2.97 -31.39 -5.74
N ALA A 74 -3.35 -31.25 -4.48
CA ALA A 74 -3.42 -29.94 -3.81
C ALA A 74 -2.04 -29.27 -3.71
N ALA A 75 -1.00 -30.05 -3.38
CA ALA A 75 0.38 -29.56 -3.36
C ALA A 75 0.85 -29.10 -4.75
N VAL A 76 0.57 -29.89 -5.79
CA VAL A 76 0.89 -29.52 -7.18
C VAL A 76 0.13 -28.25 -7.59
N ALA A 77 -1.15 -28.15 -7.27
CA ALA A 77 -1.95 -26.96 -7.56
C ALA A 77 -1.44 -25.72 -6.82
N LEU A 78 -1.02 -25.89 -5.57
CA LEU A 78 -0.42 -24.80 -4.77
C LEU A 78 0.92 -24.34 -5.38
N VAL A 79 1.78 -25.28 -5.74
CA VAL A 79 3.05 -24.96 -6.42
C VAL A 79 2.78 -24.23 -7.74
N TYR A 80 1.83 -24.71 -8.53
CA TYR A 80 1.43 -24.03 -9.76
C TYR A 80 0.93 -22.61 -9.48
N ALA A 81 0.04 -22.44 -8.51
CA ALA A 81 -0.54 -21.15 -8.15
C ALA A 81 0.50 -20.15 -7.65
N LEU A 82 1.51 -20.58 -6.89
CA LEU A 82 2.52 -19.71 -6.29
C LEU A 82 3.76 -19.50 -7.18
N VAL A 83 4.08 -20.44 -8.07
CA VAL A 83 5.32 -20.38 -8.84
C VAL A 83 5.07 -20.12 -10.33
N PHE A 84 4.11 -20.80 -10.92
CA PHE A 84 3.93 -20.83 -12.38
C PHE A 84 2.79 -19.95 -12.90
N ARG A 85 1.83 -19.54 -12.06
CA ARG A 85 0.78 -18.63 -12.52
C ARG A 85 1.41 -17.32 -13.00
N PRO A 86 1.06 -16.85 -14.22
CA PRO A 86 1.59 -15.58 -14.74
C PRO A 86 1.32 -14.42 -13.78
N ILE A 87 2.26 -13.49 -13.74
CA ILE A 87 2.16 -12.20 -13.04
C ILE A 87 2.47 -11.08 -14.03
N ASP A 88 1.73 -10.00 -13.95
CA ASP A 88 1.87 -8.86 -14.87
C ASP A 88 3.19 -8.12 -14.65
N THR A 89 3.66 -8.11 -13.40
CA THR A 89 4.85 -7.35 -12.98
C THR A 89 5.87 -8.29 -12.32
N PRO A 90 6.77 -8.93 -13.10
CA PRO A 90 7.76 -9.86 -12.56
C PRO A 90 8.81 -9.13 -11.72
N PRO A 91 9.24 -9.71 -10.57
CA PRO A 91 10.22 -9.11 -9.70
C PRO A 91 11.59 -8.97 -10.33
N LYS A 92 12.26 -7.84 -10.06
CA LYS A 92 13.68 -7.62 -10.36
C LYS A 92 14.50 -7.71 -9.08
N THR A 93 15.75 -8.13 -9.17
CA THR A 93 16.70 -8.09 -8.06
C THR A 93 17.06 -6.64 -7.73
N TYR A 94 17.28 -6.37 -6.46
CA TYR A 94 17.79 -5.09 -5.99
C TYR A 94 18.70 -5.29 -4.78
N ALA A 95 19.54 -4.31 -4.48
CA ALA A 95 20.30 -4.28 -3.25
C ALA A 95 19.45 -3.61 -2.16
N ALA A 96 19.21 -4.29 -1.05
CA ALA A 96 18.53 -3.67 0.09
C ALA A 96 19.41 -2.53 0.62
N PRO A 97 18.93 -1.27 0.69
CA PRO A 97 19.72 -0.17 1.20
C PRO A 97 20.00 -0.37 2.70
N GLU A 98 21.23 -0.10 3.11
CA GLU A 98 21.60 -0.13 4.52
C GLU A 98 20.72 0.84 5.33
N ARG A 99 20.43 0.46 6.57
CA ARG A 99 19.70 1.33 7.48
C ARG A 99 20.66 2.36 8.06
N ALA A 100 20.35 3.65 7.91
CA ALA A 100 21.12 4.70 8.55
C ALA A 100 20.95 4.63 10.07
N GLU A 101 22.04 4.86 10.82
CA GLU A 101 21.97 5.04 12.26
C GLU A 101 21.13 6.28 12.58
N ARG A 102 20.21 6.17 13.53
CA ARG A 102 19.31 7.23 13.95
C ARG A 102 19.56 7.58 15.42
N ALA A 103 19.33 8.85 15.76
CA ALA A 103 19.34 9.26 17.17
C ALA A 103 18.24 8.54 17.96
N GLU A 104 18.53 8.21 19.22
CA GLU A 104 17.63 7.42 20.08
C GLU A 104 16.33 8.14 20.50
N HIS A 105 16.15 9.42 20.16
CA HIS A 105 15.04 10.23 20.68
C HIS A 105 13.90 10.31 19.66
N VAL A 106 12.94 9.40 19.81
CA VAL A 106 11.66 9.45 19.09
C VAL A 106 10.65 10.22 19.95
N ARG A 107 10.06 11.28 19.37
CA ARG A 107 8.95 12.01 20.01
C ARG A 107 7.68 11.19 19.90
N SER A 108 7.00 10.97 21.02
CA SER A 108 5.72 10.26 21.02
C SER A 108 4.62 11.14 20.41
N VAL A 109 3.81 10.54 19.54
CA VAL A 109 2.55 11.12 19.09
C VAL A 109 1.46 10.70 20.06
N ASP A 110 0.76 11.67 20.65
CA ASP A 110 -0.37 11.41 21.55
C ASP A 110 -1.65 11.24 20.72
N PRO A 111 -2.28 10.06 20.72
CA PRO A 111 -3.53 9.83 19.98
C PRO A 111 -4.72 10.68 20.46
N ALA A 112 -4.63 11.30 21.65
CA ALA A 112 -5.65 12.22 22.15
C ALA A 112 -5.69 13.54 21.37
N ASP A 113 -4.58 13.94 20.76
CA ASP A 113 -4.48 15.12 19.90
C ASP A 113 -4.91 14.77 18.46
N ALA A 114 -6.21 14.79 18.19
CA ALA A 114 -6.74 14.41 16.90
C ALA A 114 -8.00 15.17 16.50
N LEU A 115 -8.17 15.40 15.18
CA LEU A 115 -9.39 15.93 14.56
C LEU A 115 -10.23 14.77 14.05
N ASN A 116 -11.48 14.66 14.48
CA ASN A 116 -12.36 13.54 14.11
C ASN A 116 -13.05 13.81 12.77
N LEU A 117 -12.88 12.89 11.81
CA LEU A 117 -13.53 12.91 10.49
C LEU A 117 -14.88 12.19 10.47
N SER A 118 -15.44 11.85 11.63
CA SER A 118 -16.72 11.11 11.75
C SER A 118 -16.64 9.71 11.13
N ALA A 119 -17.35 9.47 10.01
CA ALA A 119 -17.38 8.18 9.33
C ALA A 119 -16.35 8.02 8.20
N TYR A 120 -15.57 9.08 7.91
CA TYR A 120 -14.61 9.08 6.81
C TYR A 120 -13.27 8.53 7.27
N GLU A 121 -12.75 7.55 6.57
CA GLU A 121 -11.37 7.10 6.75
C GLU A 121 -10.42 8.10 6.07
N ILE A 122 -9.30 8.42 6.74
CA ILE A 122 -8.31 9.33 6.17
C ILE A 122 -7.71 8.75 4.88
N GLY A 123 -7.54 9.59 3.88
CA GLY A 123 -6.84 9.27 2.64
C GLY A 123 -5.36 9.64 2.69
N THR A 124 -4.82 9.95 1.53
CA THR A 124 -3.38 10.08 1.30
C THR A 124 -2.88 11.51 1.22
N ALA A 125 -3.73 12.49 1.44
CA ALA A 125 -3.35 13.91 1.36
C ALA A 125 -3.99 14.76 2.45
N ILE A 126 -3.21 15.68 3.01
CA ILE A 126 -3.63 16.77 3.88
C ILE A 126 -2.89 18.02 3.44
N ARG A 127 -3.59 19.15 3.27
CA ARG A 127 -3.00 20.44 2.91
C ARG A 127 -3.68 21.58 3.67
N MET A 128 -2.89 22.59 4.00
CA MET A 128 -3.41 23.85 4.53
C MET A 128 -3.49 24.89 3.41
N GLN A 129 -4.64 25.53 3.26
CA GLN A 129 -4.84 26.62 2.31
C GLN A 129 -5.77 27.68 2.90
N ASP A 130 -5.35 28.95 2.93
CA ASP A 130 -6.14 30.09 3.41
C ASP A 130 -6.78 29.89 4.78
N GLY A 131 -6.02 29.27 5.72
CA GLY A 131 -6.47 28.95 7.08
C GLY A 131 -7.41 27.75 7.18
N TRP A 132 -7.67 27.04 6.09
CA TRP A 132 -8.47 25.81 6.06
C TRP A 132 -7.59 24.58 5.85
N LEU A 133 -7.89 23.54 6.61
CA LEU A 133 -7.31 22.21 6.43
C LEU A 133 -8.15 21.42 5.43
N TYR A 134 -7.55 21.02 4.33
CA TYR A 134 -8.12 20.13 3.34
C TYR A 134 -7.56 18.73 3.51
N ALA A 135 -8.42 17.73 3.51
CA ALA A 135 -8.02 16.33 3.66
C ALA A 135 -8.71 15.46 2.63
N ALA A 136 -7.94 14.66 1.91
CA ALA A 136 -8.48 13.53 1.18
C ALA A 136 -8.96 12.50 2.21
N ALA A 137 -10.16 12.01 2.02
CA ALA A 137 -10.81 11.02 2.85
C ALA A 137 -11.54 10.01 1.96
N LYS A 138 -11.97 8.90 2.51
CA LYS A 138 -12.67 7.88 1.74
C LYS A 138 -13.85 7.27 2.50
N LEU A 139 -14.86 6.95 1.74
CA LEU A 139 -15.94 6.02 2.06
C LEU A 139 -15.78 4.76 1.19
N PRO A 140 -16.49 3.67 1.45
CA PRO A 140 -16.45 2.53 0.57
C PRO A 140 -16.81 2.92 -0.88
N LYS A 141 -15.81 2.86 -1.79
CA LYS A 141 -15.91 3.18 -3.23
C LYS A 141 -16.09 4.66 -3.57
N VAL A 142 -15.79 5.58 -2.69
CA VAL A 142 -15.86 7.02 -2.97
C VAL A 142 -14.68 7.72 -2.29
N GLY A 143 -13.87 8.41 -3.08
CA GLY A 143 -12.90 9.36 -2.58
C GLY A 143 -13.59 10.68 -2.30
N VAL A 144 -13.31 11.31 -1.17
CA VAL A 144 -13.95 12.56 -0.74
C VAL A 144 -12.89 13.58 -0.39
N LEU A 145 -13.05 14.81 -0.82
CA LEU A 145 -12.28 15.95 -0.32
C LEU A 145 -13.06 16.66 0.78
N MET A 146 -12.51 16.61 1.98
CA MET A 146 -13.04 17.31 3.15
C MET A 146 -12.32 18.62 3.36
N ARG A 147 -13.02 19.59 3.95
CA ARG A 147 -12.44 20.86 4.43
C ARG A 147 -12.91 21.13 5.85
N MET A 148 -12.02 21.62 6.70
CA MET A 148 -12.33 22.01 8.09
C MET A 148 -11.38 23.09 8.59
N GLN A 149 -11.71 23.73 9.70
CA GLN A 149 -10.78 24.60 10.42
C GLN A 149 -9.73 23.76 11.16
N PRO A 150 -8.57 24.34 11.53
CA PRO A 150 -7.52 23.64 12.30
C PRO A 150 -7.96 23.11 13.66
N ASP A 151 -9.09 23.60 14.21
CA ASP A 151 -9.73 23.11 15.43
C ASP A 151 -10.79 22.01 15.17
N GLY A 152 -10.99 21.61 13.91
CA GLY A 152 -11.98 20.63 13.49
C GLY A 152 -13.38 21.18 13.26
N SER A 153 -13.62 22.47 13.54
CA SER A 153 -14.92 23.11 13.28
C SER A 153 -15.15 23.37 11.79
N GLY A 154 -16.39 23.62 11.40
CA GLY A 154 -16.75 23.94 10.02
C GLY A 154 -16.49 22.83 9.00
N MET A 155 -16.41 21.58 9.46
CA MET A 155 -16.15 20.42 8.58
C MET A 155 -17.27 20.25 7.55
N ASN A 156 -16.87 20.16 6.27
CA ASN A 156 -17.79 19.88 5.17
C ASN A 156 -17.09 19.17 4.02
N GLU A 157 -17.85 18.44 3.22
CA GLU A 157 -17.43 17.89 1.94
C GLU A 157 -17.29 19.03 0.91
N VAL A 158 -16.21 19.02 0.15
CA VAL A 158 -15.96 19.96 -0.96
C VAL A 158 -16.37 19.31 -2.28
N LEU A 159 -15.93 18.07 -2.51
CA LEU A 159 -16.24 17.26 -3.68
C LEU A 159 -16.09 15.77 -3.38
N ASP A 160 -16.65 14.96 -4.25
CA ASP A 160 -16.49 13.51 -4.25
C ASP A 160 -16.01 12.97 -5.61
N VAL A 161 -15.32 11.82 -5.57
CA VAL A 161 -14.84 11.07 -6.74
C VAL A 161 -15.49 9.69 -6.69
N ALA A 162 -16.61 9.55 -7.39
CA ALA A 162 -17.39 8.33 -7.39
C ALA A 162 -16.62 7.15 -8.03
N GLY A 163 -16.51 6.04 -7.31
CA GLY A 163 -15.80 4.84 -7.78
C GLY A 163 -14.28 4.96 -7.78
N GLY A 164 -13.72 6.02 -7.20
CA GLY A 164 -12.29 6.30 -7.19
C GLY A 164 -11.75 6.71 -5.83
N GLU A 165 -10.48 7.05 -5.80
CA GLU A 165 -9.78 7.62 -4.64
C GLU A 165 -8.99 8.87 -5.06
N ILE A 166 -8.89 9.86 -4.17
CA ILE A 166 -7.99 11.01 -4.30
C ILE A 166 -6.66 10.58 -3.72
N THR A 167 -5.60 10.60 -4.53
CA THR A 167 -4.28 10.12 -4.12
C THR A 167 -3.38 11.22 -3.59
N ASP A 168 -3.51 12.45 -4.09
CA ASP A 168 -2.87 13.64 -3.53
C ASP A 168 -3.57 14.91 -4.01
N LEU A 169 -3.25 16.06 -3.38
CA LEU A 169 -3.76 17.37 -3.75
C LEU A 169 -2.72 18.46 -3.50
N ALA A 170 -2.76 19.53 -4.30
CA ALA A 170 -1.91 20.71 -4.17
C ALA A 170 -2.66 21.96 -4.65
N PHE A 171 -2.39 23.09 -4.01
CA PHE A 171 -2.93 24.39 -4.42
C PHE A 171 -1.88 25.17 -5.20
N ALA A 172 -2.30 25.76 -6.31
CA ALA A 172 -1.51 26.72 -7.03
C ALA A 172 -1.53 28.09 -6.32
N PRO A 173 -0.58 29.00 -6.61
CA PRO A 173 -0.58 30.35 -6.01
C PRO A 173 -1.84 31.17 -6.25
N ASP A 174 -2.57 30.88 -7.31
CA ASP A 174 -3.85 31.52 -7.65
C ASP A 174 -5.07 30.90 -6.94
N GLY A 175 -4.83 29.89 -6.07
CA GLY A 175 -5.86 29.15 -5.36
C GLY A 175 -6.46 27.99 -6.16
N THR A 176 -6.04 27.74 -7.41
CA THR A 176 -6.49 26.59 -8.19
C THR A 176 -6.06 25.29 -7.51
N LEU A 177 -7.01 24.40 -7.28
CA LEU A 177 -6.73 23.08 -6.72
C LEU A 177 -6.39 22.09 -7.83
N TRP A 178 -5.27 21.40 -7.66
CA TRP A 178 -4.84 20.27 -8.46
C TRP A 178 -4.89 19.01 -7.62
N MET A 179 -5.32 17.91 -8.22
CA MET A 179 -5.34 16.62 -7.54
C MET A 179 -5.01 15.48 -8.47
N THR A 180 -4.46 14.41 -7.92
CA THR A 180 -4.34 13.13 -8.58
C THR A 180 -5.42 12.19 -8.07
N THR A 181 -5.99 11.38 -8.99
CA THR A 181 -7.03 10.40 -8.66
C THR A 181 -6.76 9.07 -9.32
N ILE A 182 -7.25 8.00 -8.72
CA ILE A 182 -7.34 6.68 -9.32
C ILE A 182 -8.82 6.31 -9.39
N GLU A 183 -9.29 6.03 -10.60
CA GLU A 183 -10.67 5.67 -10.88
C GLU A 183 -10.74 4.33 -11.64
N ALA A 184 -11.93 3.85 -11.95
CA ALA A 184 -12.12 2.55 -12.61
C ALA A 184 -11.48 2.49 -14.01
N ASP A 185 -11.34 3.63 -14.70
CA ASP A 185 -10.75 3.79 -16.03
C ASP A 185 -9.25 4.16 -16.02
N GLY A 186 -8.65 4.33 -14.84
CA GLY A 186 -7.23 4.61 -14.64
C GLY A 186 -6.93 5.79 -13.75
N GLY A 187 -5.66 6.17 -13.73
CA GLY A 187 -5.16 7.33 -13.00
C GLY A 187 -5.35 8.63 -13.78
N LYS A 188 -5.50 9.74 -13.06
CA LYS A 188 -5.72 11.07 -13.66
C LYS A 188 -4.97 12.14 -12.87
N LEU A 189 -4.46 13.14 -13.57
CA LEU A 189 -4.21 14.47 -13.02
C LEU A 189 -5.40 15.34 -13.34
N CYS A 190 -6.02 15.93 -12.32
CA CYS A 190 -7.22 16.73 -12.43
C CYS A 190 -6.99 18.17 -11.97
N ARG A 191 -7.61 19.10 -12.64
CA ARG A 191 -7.80 20.49 -12.22
C ARG A 191 -9.19 20.63 -11.61
N VAL A 192 -9.29 21.27 -10.46
CA VAL A 192 -10.57 21.57 -9.81
C VAL A 192 -10.83 23.05 -9.92
N SER A 193 -11.97 23.41 -10.48
CA SER A 193 -12.47 24.77 -10.53
C SER A 193 -13.74 24.89 -9.70
N ASN A 194 -13.93 26.05 -9.10
CA ASN A 194 -15.15 26.40 -8.38
C ASN A 194 -15.71 27.67 -8.96
N ASP A 195 -16.87 27.59 -9.58
CA ASP A 195 -17.55 28.72 -10.18
C ASP A 195 -18.98 28.85 -9.60
N GLN A 196 -19.76 29.80 -10.13
CA GLN A 196 -21.13 30.04 -9.71
C GLN A 196 -22.09 28.82 -9.91
N TRP A 197 -21.64 27.82 -10.67
CA TRP A 197 -22.40 26.58 -10.96
C TRP A 197 -22.01 25.42 -10.06
N GLY A 198 -20.94 25.58 -9.27
CA GLY A 198 -20.43 24.57 -8.35
C GLY A 198 -18.99 24.13 -8.63
N VAL A 199 -18.59 23.04 -7.99
CA VAL A 199 -17.26 22.46 -8.14
C VAL A 199 -17.22 21.55 -9.37
N THR A 200 -16.25 21.80 -10.26
CA THR A 200 -16.01 20.96 -11.45
C THR A 200 -14.62 20.35 -11.38
N VAL A 201 -14.54 19.04 -11.63
CA VAL A 201 -13.30 18.28 -11.70
C VAL A 201 -13.00 17.97 -13.16
N GLU A 202 -11.95 18.58 -13.71
CA GLU A 202 -11.52 18.42 -15.09
C GLU A 202 -10.26 17.54 -15.16
N PRO A 203 -10.32 16.33 -15.76
CA PRO A 203 -9.12 15.55 -16.00
C PRO A 203 -8.29 16.19 -17.12
N VAL A 204 -7.03 16.56 -16.82
CA VAL A 204 -6.12 17.23 -17.76
C VAL A 204 -5.04 16.32 -18.31
N VAL A 205 -4.61 15.30 -17.53
CA VAL A 205 -3.70 14.24 -17.99
C VAL A 205 -4.26 12.90 -17.56
N THR A 206 -4.53 12.05 -18.56
CA THR A 206 -5.02 10.67 -18.36
C THR A 206 -4.10 9.65 -18.98
N GLN A 207 -3.18 10.10 -19.85
CA GLN A 207 -2.22 9.28 -20.55
C GLN A 207 -0.93 10.04 -20.84
N ILE A 208 0.16 9.34 -20.97
CA ILE A 208 1.49 9.86 -21.31
C ILE A 208 2.06 8.94 -22.40
N ASP A 209 2.50 9.53 -23.52
CA ASP A 209 3.02 8.80 -24.69
C ASP A 209 2.10 7.65 -25.16
N GLY A 210 0.79 7.87 -25.11
CA GLY A 210 -0.22 6.88 -25.54
C GLY A 210 -0.48 5.76 -24.52
N LYS A 211 0.16 5.77 -23.35
CA LYS A 211 -0.12 4.85 -22.25
C LYS A 211 -0.96 5.56 -21.19
N ALA A 212 -1.97 4.87 -20.67
CA ALA A 212 -2.76 5.36 -19.56
C ALA A 212 -1.86 5.65 -18.34
N LEU A 213 -2.16 6.74 -17.62
CA LEU A 213 -1.53 7.04 -16.35
C LEU A 213 -1.95 5.95 -15.36
N SER A 214 -1.00 5.09 -14.95
CA SER A 214 -1.34 3.87 -14.21
C SER A 214 -1.50 4.11 -12.71
N CYS A 215 -0.55 4.81 -12.06
CA CYS A 215 -0.50 4.92 -10.60
C CYS A 215 -0.06 6.33 -10.16
N PRO A 216 -0.87 7.40 -10.43
CA PRO A 216 -0.56 8.73 -9.91
C PRO A 216 -0.68 8.74 -8.40
N ALA A 217 0.35 9.20 -7.69
CA ALA A 217 0.43 9.11 -6.24
C ALA A 217 0.66 10.45 -5.54
N ALA A 218 1.28 11.42 -6.21
CA ALA A 218 1.62 12.70 -5.60
C ALA A 218 1.54 13.84 -6.62
N VAL A 219 1.24 15.05 -6.13
CA VAL A 219 1.19 16.28 -6.93
C VAL A 219 1.76 17.46 -6.13
N ALA A 220 2.50 18.34 -6.81
CA ALA A 220 3.01 19.60 -6.27
C ALA A 220 2.89 20.69 -7.34
N VAL A 221 2.70 21.94 -6.93
CA VAL A 221 2.57 23.07 -7.85
C VAL A 221 3.67 24.08 -7.57
N GLY A 222 4.38 24.50 -8.62
CA GLY A 222 5.40 25.53 -8.54
C GLY A 222 4.82 26.94 -8.48
N ALA A 223 5.62 27.89 -8.01
CA ALA A 223 5.25 29.31 -8.02
C ALA A 223 5.00 29.85 -9.45
N ASP A 224 5.57 29.21 -10.46
CA ASP A 224 5.36 29.49 -11.89
C ASP A 224 4.06 28.86 -12.45
N GLY A 225 3.29 28.19 -11.61
CA GLY A 225 2.04 27.51 -11.97
C GLY A 225 2.21 26.15 -12.65
N LYS A 226 3.44 25.67 -12.86
CA LYS A 226 3.67 24.32 -13.38
C LYS A 226 3.32 23.26 -12.34
N VAL A 227 2.75 22.17 -12.81
CA VAL A 227 2.23 21.08 -11.98
C VAL A 227 3.12 19.87 -12.11
N TYR A 228 3.82 19.52 -11.04
CA TYR A 228 4.60 18.31 -10.95
C TYR A 228 3.73 17.18 -10.39
N PHE A 229 3.80 16.01 -11.00
CA PHE A 229 3.05 14.85 -10.53
C PHE A 229 3.81 13.56 -10.77
N THR A 230 3.48 12.53 -10.02
CA THR A 230 4.12 11.22 -10.16
C THR A 230 3.21 10.23 -10.87
N ASN A 231 3.81 9.31 -11.64
CA ASN A 231 3.29 7.98 -11.87
C ASN A 231 4.18 7.04 -11.05
N ALA A 232 3.70 6.59 -9.90
CA ALA A 232 4.55 5.93 -8.91
C ALA A 232 5.15 4.61 -9.42
N ALA A 233 4.43 3.89 -10.26
CA ALA A 233 4.89 2.68 -10.91
C ALA A 233 3.97 2.31 -12.09
N ASP A 234 4.48 1.49 -13.01
CA ASP A 234 3.69 0.92 -14.11
C ASP A 234 3.08 -0.43 -13.65
N VAL A 235 2.12 -0.33 -12.73
CA VAL A 235 1.44 -1.47 -12.11
C VAL A 235 -0.08 -1.25 -12.10
N SER A 236 -0.83 -2.34 -11.96
CA SER A 236 -2.29 -2.26 -11.90
C SER A 236 -2.78 -1.63 -10.60
N VAL A 237 -3.66 -0.65 -10.71
CA VAL A 237 -4.33 0.04 -9.60
C VAL A 237 -5.72 -0.50 -9.28
N LYS A 238 -6.06 -1.68 -9.78
CA LYS A 238 -7.38 -2.31 -9.60
C LYS A 238 -7.86 -2.39 -8.15
N TYR A 239 -6.93 -2.44 -7.19
CA TYR A 239 -7.20 -2.53 -5.76
C TYR A 239 -6.75 -1.26 -5.02
N GLY A 240 -6.61 -0.13 -5.72
CA GLY A 240 -6.23 1.16 -5.19
C GLY A 240 -4.72 1.38 -5.08
N LEU A 241 -4.35 2.60 -4.65
CA LEU A 241 -2.96 3.07 -4.55
C LEU A 241 -2.10 2.20 -3.64
N GLU A 242 -2.59 1.88 -2.44
CA GLU A 242 -1.82 1.11 -1.45
C GLU A 242 -1.44 -0.29 -1.97
N SER A 243 -2.37 -0.95 -2.66
CA SER A 243 -2.11 -2.25 -3.29
C SER A 243 -1.09 -2.15 -4.43
N ALA A 244 -1.19 -1.11 -5.23
CA ALA A 244 -0.27 -0.84 -6.33
C ALA A 244 1.15 -0.60 -5.82
N LEU A 245 1.31 0.22 -4.79
CA LEU A 245 2.60 0.50 -4.17
C LEU A 245 3.22 -0.75 -3.51
N ARG A 246 2.42 -1.59 -2.82
CA ARG A 246 2.89 -2.89 -2.33
C ARG A 246 3.32 -3.83 -3.46
N THR A 247 2.61 -3.78 -4.58
CA THR A 247 2.98 -4.56 -5.79
C THR A 247 4.32 -4.09 -6.32
N GLU A 248 4.56 -2.78 -6.44
CA GLU A 248 5.85 -2.23 -6.86
C GLU A 248 6.96 -2.60 -5.88
N LEU A 249 6.74 -2.50 -4.56
CA LEU A 249 7.74 -2.92 -3.57
C LEU A 249 8.13 -4.40 -3.75
N LEU A 250 7.15 -5.29 -3.92
CA LEU A 250 7.41 -6.72 -4.17
C LEU A 250 8.11 -6.97 -5.51
N ALA A 251 7.73 -6.24 -6.55
CA ALA A 251 8.31 -6.37 -7.88
C ALA A 251 9.64 -5.63 -8.02
N HIS A 252 9.76 -4.47 -7.40
CA HIS A 252 10.91 -3.56 -7.45
C HIS A 252 11.36 -3.28 -8.89
N THR A 253 10.41 -2.86 -9.71
CA THR A 253 10.64 -2.66 -11.15
C THR A 253 11.32 -1.34 -11.47
N ALA A 254 11.22 -0.37 -10.55
CA ALA A 254 11.71 1.00 -10.68
C ALA A 254 11.19 1.67 -11.96
N THR A 255 9.90 1.50 -12.24
CA THR A 255 9.23 2.09 -13.40
C THR A 255 8.57 3.44 -13.11
N GLY A 256 8.72 3.93 -11.88
CA GLY A 256 8.17 5.22 -11.45
C GLY A 256 8.83 6.41 -12.14
N TRP A 257 7.99 7.40 -12.45
CA TRP A 257 8.39 8.67 -13.07
C TRP A 257 7.76 9.86 -12.36
N VAL A 258 8.48 10.96 -12.34
CA VAL A 258 7.97 12.31 -12.07
C VAL A 258 7.85 13.04 -13.39
N TYR A 259 6.72 13.71 -13.57
CA TYR A 259 6.39 14.52 -14.73
C TYR A 259 6.12 15.96 -14.31
N VAL A 260 6.24 16.88 -15.25
CA VAL A 260 5.75 18.26 -15.12
C VAL A 260 4.74 18.54 -16.24
N TYR A 261 3.60 19.07 -15.84
CA TYR A 261 2.57 19.59 -16.75
C TYR A 261 2.60 21.13 -16.73
N ASP A 262 2.66 21.73 -17.88
CA ASP A 262 2.54 23.18 -18.07
C ASP A 262 1.10 23.52 -18.45
N PRO A 263 0.31 24.20 -17.59
CA PRO A 263 -1.08 24.53 -17.90
C PRO A 263 -1.23 25.51 -19.09
N VAL A 264 -0.20 26.29 -19.42
CA VAL A 264 -0.24 27.26 -20.52
C VAL A 264 -0.06 26.55 -21.86
N THR A 265 0.96 25.70 -21.99
CA THR A 265 1.27 24.98 -23.24
C THR A 265 0.55 23.65 -23.33
N ARG A 266 0.03 23.13 -22.21
CA ARG A 266 -0.54 21.79 -22.04
C ARG A 266 0.46 20.66 -22.32
N ALA A 267 1.74 20.96 -22.28
CA ALA A 267 2.80 19.97 -22.47
C ALA A 267 3.03 19.18 -21.18
N VAL A 268 3.36 17.90 -21.34
CA VAL A 268 3.84 17.02 -20.26
C VAL A 268 5.28 16.64 -20.59
N GLU A 269 6.19 16.87 -19.65
CA GLU A 269 7.61 16.51 -19.81
C GLU A 269 8.06 15.62 -18.65
N ARG A 270 9.07 14.77 -18.93
CA ARG A 270 9.66 13.89 -17.94
C ARG A 270 10.72 14.62 -17.13
N VAL A 271 10.69 14.49 -15.81
CA VAL A 271 11.64 15.09 -14.87
C VAL A 271 12.61 14.04 -14.34
N LEU A 272 12.11 13.05 -13.60
CA LEU A 272 12.91 12.01 -12.96
C LEU A 272 12.27 10.64 -13.17
N GLY A 273 13.04 9.68 -13.66
CA GLY A 273 12.63 8.30 -13.84
C GLY A 273 13.48 7.31 -13.04
N GLY A 274 13.10 6.04 -13.10
CA GLY A 274 13.82 4.97 -12.42
C GLY A 274 13.57 4.93 -10.90
N VAL A 275 12.46 5.51 -10.44
CA VAL A 275 12.07 5.53 -9.04
C VAL A 275 11.25 4.27 -8.71
N ALA A 276 11.61 3.55 -7.66
CA ALA A 276 10.91 2.35 -7.24
C ALA A 276 9.72 2.70 -6.31
N GLY A 277 8.67 3.26 -6.88
CA GLY A 277 7.51 3.76 -6.17
C GLY A 277 7.65 5.24 -5.78
N ALA A 278 7.47 6.14 -6.76
CA ALA A 278 7.48 7.60 -6.55
C ALA A 278 6.19 8.04 -5.84
N SER A 279 6.15 7.92 -4.50
CA SER A 279 4.92 8.00 -3.71
C SER A 279 4.69 9.32 -2.99
N GLY A 280 5.66 10.22 -2.98
CA GLY A 280 5.56 11.57 -2.40
C GLY A 280 6.36 12.57 -3.22
N LEU A 281 5.89 13.81 -3.23
CA LEU A 281 6.45 14.91 -4.01
C LEU A 281 6.31 16.21 -3.26
N ALA A 282 7.36 17.01 -3.20
CA ALA A 282 7.31 18.37 -2.66
C ALA A 282 8.36 19.24 -3.34
N LEU A 283 8.06 20.55 -3.47
CA LEU A 283 9.00 21.57 -3.95
C LEU A 283 9.64 22.27 -2.75
N SER A 284 10.92 22.64 -2.88
CA SER A 284 11.56 23.58 -1.96
C SER A 284 10.84 24.92 -1.96
N ALA A 285 11.00 25.70 -0.89
CA ALA A 285 10.33 27.00 -0.74
C ALA A 285 10.70 27.98 -1.88
N ASP A 286 11.93 27.91 -2.40
CA ASP A 286 12.38 28.69 -3.56
C ASP A 286 11.93 28.12 -4.91
N GLY A 287 11.34 26.92 -4.94
CA GLY A 287 10.90 26.22 -6.14
C GLY A 287 12.02 25.60 -6.98
N GLU A 288 13.28 25.69 -6.57
CA GLU A 288 14.44 25.23 -7.36
C GLU A 288 14.69 23.73 -7.22
N THR A 289 14.32 23.13 -6.08
CA THR A 289 14.54 21.70 -5.79
C THR A 289 13.20 20.97 -5.68
N LEU A 290 13.14 19.82 -6.35
CA LEU A 290 12.04 18.88 -6.25
C LEU A 290 12.47 17.70 -5.39
N TYR A 291 11.76 17.44 -4.29
CA TYR A 291 11.96 16.28 -3.43
C TYR A 291 11.01 15.16 -3.81
N VAL A 292 11.53 13.95 -3.93
CA VAL A 292 10.76 12.76 -4.37
C VAL A 292 11.01 11.60 -3.43
N SER A 293 9.95 11.07 -2.83
CA SER A 293 10.02 9.82 -2.06
C SER A 293 10.21 8.62 -2.98
N ASP A 294 11.25 7.83 -2.73
CA ASP A 294 11.48 6.53 -3.37
C ASP A 294 11.24 5.41 -2.34
N LEU A 295 10.08 4.79 -2.46
CA LEU A 295 9.66 3.71 -1.56
C LEU A 295 10.67 2.57 -1.52
N GLY A 296 11.03 2.04 -2.68
CA GLY A 296 11.88 0.85 -2.79
C GLY A 296 13.33 1.13 -2.40
N SER A 297 13.87 2.30 -2.77
CA SER A 297 15.22 2.72 -2.39
C SER A 297 15.31 3.27 -0.98
N ARG A 298 14.18 3.48 -0.31
CA ARG A 298 14.10 4.03 1.07
C ARG A 298 14.94 5.30 1.23
N CYS A 299 14.74 6.23 0.29
CA CYS A 299 15.43 7.52 0.27
C CYS A 299 14.50 8.65 -0.20
N ILE A 300 14.96 9.87 -0.04
CA ILE A 300 14.36 11.08 -0.62
C ILE A 300 15.35 11.62 -1.63
N TRP A 301 14.95 11.62 -2.90
CA TRP A 301 15.73 12.29 -3.95
C TRP A 301 15.52 13.79 -3.90
N ALA A 302 16.59 14.53 -4.12
CA ALA A 302 16.61 15.97 -4.35
C ALA A 302 17.15 16.23 -5.75
N VAL A 303 16.29 16.78 -6.63
CA VAL A 303 16.61 17.02 -8.03
C VAL A 303 16.24 18.45 -8.43
N PRO A 304 16.94 19.08 -9.38
CA PRO A 304 16.50 20.38 -9.89
C PRO A 304 15.08 20.31 -10.46
N SER A 305 14.20 21.24 -10.10
CA SER A 305 12.83 21.29 -10.62
C SER A 305 12.80 21.53 -12.13
N GLY A 306 13.78 22.26 -12.65
CA GLY A 306 14.04 22.44 -14.09
C GLY A 306 14.68 21.27 -14.79
N GLY A 307 15.07 20.19 -14.07
CA GLY A 307 15.68 18.98 -14.63
C GLY A 307 14.75 18.25 -15.59
N ARG A 308 15.32 17.60 -16.59
CA ARG A 308 14.57 16.80 -17.57
C ARG A 308 15.30 15.49 -17.84
N GLU A 309 14.54 14.42 -18.03
CA GLU A 309 15.03 13.06 -18.32
C GLU A 309 16.12 12.59 -17.34
N LEU A 310 16.04 13.01 -16.08
CA LEU A 310 16.94 12.56 -15.03
C LEU A 310 16.60 11.11 -14.66
N MET A 311 17.61 10.39 -14.15
CA MET A 311 17.40 9.02 -13.64
C MET A 311 17.85 8.95 -12.18
N ALA A 312 17.06 8.29 -11.34
CA ALA A 312 17.37 8.07 -9.93
C ALA A 312 18.78 7.44 -9.78
N GLY A 313 19.59 8.02 -8.91
CA GLY A 313 21.00 7.63 -8.73
C GLY A 313 21.95 8.06 -9.84
N GLY A 314 21.47 8.76 -10.89
CA GLY A 314 22.27 9.29 -11.98
C GLY A 314 22.82 10.69 -11.70
N LYS A 315 23.51 11.23 -12.70
CA LYS A 315 24.05 12.59 -12.63
C LYS A 315 22.93 13.62 -12.48
N GLY A 316 23.09 14.55 -11.55
CA GLY A 316 22.11 15.61 -11.26
C GLY A 316 21.04 15.18 -10.24
N CYS A 317 21.13 13.96 -9.70
CA CYS A 317 20.27 13.50 -8.62
C CYS A 317 21.09 13.39 -7.33
N ALA A 318 20.66 14.10 -6.28
CA ALA A 318 21.22 13.94 -4.94
C ALA A 318 20.22 13.22 -4.04
N GLN A 319 20.67 12.65 -2.94
CA GLN A 319 19.81 12.14 -1.88
C GLN A 319 19.83 13.15 -0.73
N LEU A 320 18.66 13.69 -0.37
CA LEU A 320 18.49 14.46 0.86
C LEU A 320 18.68 13.55 2.07
N ALA A 321 18.07 12.38 2.04
CA ALA A 321 18.17 11.38 3.09
C ALA A 321 18.11 9.97 2.48
N ALA A 322 18.84 9.03 3.05
CA ALA A 322 18.88 7.63 2.63
C ALA A 322 18.86 6.69 3.84
N GLY A 323 18.64 5.40 3.60
CA GLY A 323 18.59 4.39 4.65
C GLY A 323 17.46 4.64 5.66
N LEU A 324 16.34 5.18 5.19
CA LEU A 324 15.19 5.57 6.02
C LEU A 324 14.63 4.36 6.80
N PRO A 325 14.06 4.57 8.01
CA PRO A 325 13.58 3.49 8.88
C PRO A 325 12.30 2.82 8.38
N GLY A 326 11.63 3.44 7.40
CA GLY A 326 10.41 2.95 6.79
C GLY A 326 10.38 3.20 5.28
N TYR A 327 9.28 2.82 4.66
CA TYR A 327 9.00 3.11 3.26
C TYR A 327 8.41 4.53 3.15
N PRO A 328 9.16 5.52 2.61
CA PRO A 328 8.73 6.91 2.58
C PRO A 328 7.53 7.10 1.67
N GLY A 329 6.54 7.87 2.13
CA GLY A 329 5.34 8.24 1.39
C GLY A 329 5.22 9.75 1.25
N ALA A 330 4.28 10.34 1.97
CA ALA A 330 4.01 11.77 1.92
C ALA A 330 5.24 12.62 2.25
N LEU A 331 5.41 13.70 1.49
CA LEU A 331 6.42 14.74 1.72
C LEU A 331 5.74 16.09 1.88
N ALA A 332 6.34 16.93 2.71
CA ALA A 332 6.04 18.35 2.76
C ALA A 332 7.30 19.15 3.07
N VAL A 333 7.35 20.38 2.57
CA VAL A 333 8.44 21.32 2.81
C VAL A 333 7.89 22.55 3.53
N GLU A 334 8.57 22.97 4.57
CA GLU A 334 8.27 24.17 5.34
C GLU A 334 9.02 25.37 4.77
N GLU A 335 8.60 26.60 5.14
CA GLU A 335 9.21 27.83 4.64
C GLU A 335 10.71 27.96 4.97
N ASP A 336 11.17 27.36 6.07
CA ASP A 336 12.58 27.32 6.47
C ASP A 336 13.41 26.26 5.71
N GLY A 337 12.78 25.55 4.78
CA GLY A 337 13.40 24.48 4.00
C GLY A 337 13.41 23.11 4.69
N THR A 338 12.82 22.98 5.88
CA THR A 338 12.66 21.68 6.55
C THR A 338 11.77 20.76 5.72
N VAL A 339 12.25 19.53 5.50
CA VAL A 339 11.53 18.49 4.76
C VAL A 339 10.97 17.47 5.73
N SER A 340 9.67 17.34 5.79
CA SER A 340 8.95 16.35 6.58
C SER A 340 8.58 15.15 5.71
N VAL A 341 8.79 13.92 6.21
CA VAL A 341 8.45 12.67 5.53
C VAL A 341 7.59 11.79 6.44
N GLY A 342 6.52 11.23 5.88
CA GLY A 342 5.70 10.20 6.50
C GLY A 342 6.04 8.81 5.93
N TYR A 343 6.07 7.79 6.78
CA TYR A 343 6.33 6.41 6.38
C TYR A 343 5.02 5.64 6.26
N ARG A 344 4.74 5.11 5.07
CA ARG A 344 3.54 4.28 4.82
C ARG A 344 3.61 2.96 5.56
N TRP A 345 4.80 2.37 5.60
CA TRP A 345 5.07 1.10 6.27
C TRP A 345 6.47 1.12 6.88
N ALA A 346 6.68 0.34 7.92
CA ALA A 346 8.02 0.04 8.43
C ALA A 346 8.80 -0.81 7.43
N ARG A 347 10.13 -0.82 7.54
CA ARG A 347 10.97 -1.75 6.77
C ARG A 347 10.56 -3.19 7.06
N SER A 348 10.26 -3.93 6.02
CA SER A 348 9.93 -5.34 6.10
C SER A 348 11.21 -6.16 6.11
N ALA A 349 11.51 -6.84 7.24
CA ALA A 349 12.65 -7.76 7.32
C ALA A 349 12.57 -8.83 6.23
N TRP A 350 11.37 -9.34 5.97
CA TRP A 350 11.15 -10.31 4.90
C TRP A 350 11.58 -9.77 3.52
N MET A 351 11.25 -8.50 3.21
CA MET A 351 11.66 -7.87 1.95
C MET A 351 13.17 -7.67 1.86
N GLU A 352 13.83 -7.36 2.97
CA GLU A 352 15.27 -7.16 3.02
C GLU A 352 16.03 -8.47 2.84
N ASP A 353 15.57 -9.53 3.52
CA ASP A 353 16.13 -10.87 3.39
C ASP A 353 15.94 -11.50 2.00
N HIS A 354 14.98 -10.97 1.22
CA HIS A 354 14.65 -11.50 -0.12
C HIS A 354 14.84 -10.47 -1.24
N ALA A 355 15.72 -9.50 -1.05
CA ALA A 355 15.98 -8.46 -2.05
C ALA A 355 16.45 -9.03 -3.41
N ASP A 356 17.26 -10.09 -3.39
CA ASP A 356 17.70 -10.87 -4.56
C ASP A 356 16.74 -12.04 -4.91
N GLY A 357 15.82 -12.38 -4.00
CA GLY A 357 14.92 -13.54 -4.08
C GLY A 357 13.72 -13.34 -5.01
N THR A 358 13.91 -13.23 -6.31
CA THR A 358 12.83 -12.99 -7.30
C THR A 358 11.75 -14.08 -7.29
N LEU A 359 12.11 -15.35 -7.03
CA LEU A 359 11.15 -16.46 -6.95
C LEU A 359 10.17 -16.29 -5.78
N LEU A 360 10.68 -15.99 -4.57
CA LEU A 360 9.85 -15.84 -3.38
C LEU A 360 9.01 -14.57 -3.43
N ARG A 361 9.56 -13.44 -3.91
CA ARG A 361 8.80 -12.23 -4.15
C ARG A 361 7.74 -12.42 -5.24
N GLY A 362 8.06 -13.20 -6.27
CA GLY A 362 7.09 -13.62 -7.29
C GLY A 362 5.96 -14.49 -6.72
N ALA A 363 6.26 -15.38 -5.77
CA ALA A 363 5.25 -16.13 -5.04
C ALA A 363 4.37 -15.21 -4.18
N ALA A 364 4.98 -14.25 -3.49
CA ALA A 364 4.25 -13.25 -2.70
C ALA A 364 3.29 -12.39 -3.57
N LEU A 365 3.69 -12.01 -4.79
CA LEU A 365 2.82 -11.30 -5.74
C LEU A 365 1.58 -12.10 -6.17
N ARG A 366 1.59 -13.42 -6.02
CA ARG A 366 0.46 -14.30 -6.33
C ARG A 366 -0.48 -14.54 -5.15
N LEU A 367 -0.09 -14.10 -3.95
CA LEU A 367 -0.96 -14.14 -2.78
C LEU A 367 -2.14 -13.18 -2.92
N SER A 368 -3.17 -13.38 -2.11
CA SER A 368 -4.28 -12.43 -1.99
C SER A 368 -3.81 -11.10 -1.40
N GLU A 369 -4.56 -10.04 -1.65
CA GLU A 369 -4.25 -8.70 -1.13
C GLU A 369 -4.07 -8.70 0.39
N SER A 370 -4.99 -9.34 1.12
CA SER A 370 -4.93 -9.43 2.58
C SER A 370 -3.69 -10.16 3.12
N MET A 371 -3.15 -11.12 2.36
CA MET A 371 -1.90 -11.80 2.73
C MET A 371 -0.67 -10.95 2.41
N ARG A 372 -0.67 -10.23 1.29
CA ARG A 372 0.41 -9.30 0.93
C ARG A 372 0.51 -8.15 1.93
N GLU A 373 -0.61 -7.63 2.39
CA GLU A 373 -0.68 -6.56 3.38
C GLU A 373 0.08 -6.89 4.67
N ARG A 374 0.02 -8.15 5.11
CA ARG A 374 0.74 -8.61 6.31
C ARG A 374 2.27 -8.55 6.21
N LEU A 375 2.82 -8.46 5.00
CA LEU A 375 4.27 -8.30 4.79
C LEU A 375 4.75 -6.87 5.11
N PHE A 376 3.85 -5.89 5.23
CA PHE A 376 4.14 -4.46 5.35
C PHE A 376 3.43 -3.81 6.55
N GLN A 377 3.34 -4.52 7.66
CA GLN A 377 2.73 -3.96 8.87
C GLN A 377 3.69 -3.01 9.58
N MET A 378 3.15 -1.93 10.18
CA MET A 378 3.90 -1.05 11.06
C MET A 378 3.97 -1.68 12.46
N PRO A 379 5.15 -1.79 13.10
CA PRO A 379 5.23 -2.22 14.50
C PRO A 379 4.68 -1.14 15.43
N ASP A 380 4.19 -1.55 16.62
CA ASP A 380 3.53 -0.69 17.60
C ASP A 380 4.41 0.45 18.14
N ASP A 381 5.74 0.36 18.01
CA ASP A 381 6.74 1.33 18.46
C ASP A 381 7.56 1.94 17.32
N GLY A 382 7.10 1.78 16.09
CA GLY A 382 7.81 2.21 14.89
C GLY A 382 7.89 3.74 14.75
N ILE A 383 8.94 4.20 14.07
CA ILE A 383 9.04 5.58 13.59
C ILE A 383 8.06 5.75 12.42
N CYS A 384 7.10 6.67 12.56
CA CYS A 384 6.07 6.90 11.55
C CYS A 384 6.32 8.15 10.69
N ALA A 385 7.12 9.10 11.17
CA ALA A 385 7.51 10.30 10.43
C ALA A 385 8.86 10.84 10.91
N GLU A 386 9.55 11.56 10.03
CA GLU A 386 10.80 12.26 10.34
C GLU A 386 10.83 13.65 9.69
N ARG A 387 11.65 14.53 10.25
CA ARG A 387 11.93 15.87 9.70
C ARG A 387 13.42 16.02 9.46
N PHE A 388 13.77 16.56 8.33
CA PHE A 388 15.16 16.78 7.88
C PHE A 388 15.38 18.24 7.57
N GLY A 389 16.55 18.76 7.92
CA GLY A 389 17.01 20.04 7.43
C GLY A 389 17.27 20.02 5.91
N PRO A 390 17.40 21.19 5.28
CA PRO A 390 17.70 21.30 3.85
C PRO A 390 19.08 20.69 3.49
N ASP A 391 19.96 20.49 4.47
CA ASP A 391 21.25 19.80 4.36
C ASP A 391 21.16 18.28 4.57
N GLY A 392 19.95 17.75 4.80
CA GLY A 392 19.71 16.33 5.09
C GLY A 392 19.95 15.92 6.54
N ALA A 393 20.27 16.85 7.44
CA ALA A 393 20.40 16.57 8.86
C ALA A 393 19.05 16.16 9.47
N LEU A 394 19.02 15.07 10.24
CA LEU A 394 17.82 14.64 10.95
C LEU A 394 17.52 15.61 12.11
N LEU A 395 16.38 16.27 12.09
CA LEU A 395 15.93 17.23 13.10
C LEU A 395 15.01 16.58 14.15
N ALA A 396 14.12 15.68 13.74
CA ALA A 396 13.18 15.03 14.62
C ALA A 396 12.67 13.70 14.04
N SER A 397 12.39 12.74 14.92
CA SER A 397 11.67 11.51 14.60
C SER A 397 10.41 11.42 15.44
N TYR A 398 9.32 10.96 14.84
CA TYR A 398 8.02 10.81 15.47
C TYR A 398 7.58 9.35 15.39
N GLY A 399 6.98 8.86 16.47
CA GLY A 399 6.47 7.50 16.55
C GLY A 399 5.53 7.35 17.74
N GLY A 400 4.94 6.19 17.90
CA GLY A 400 4.05 5.94 19.03
C GLY A 400 3.44 4.56 18.98
N LYS A 401 2.88 4.11 20.11
CA LYS A 401 2.18 2.84 20.19
C LYS A 401 0.90 2.89 19.34
N ALA A 402 0.68 1.84 18.57
CA ALA A 402 -0.51 1.66 17.74
C ALA A 402 -0.73 2.75 16.67
N LEU A 403 0.34 3.43 16.23
CA LEU A 403 0.28 4.25 15.03
C LEU A 403 0.48 3.37 13.80
N GLY A 404 -0.48 3.41 12.89
CA GLY A 404 -0.36 2.83 11.55
C GLY A 404 0.65 3.62 10.69
N GLY A 405 0.76 3.28 9.41
CA GLY A 405 1.55 4.04 8.46
C GLY A 405 0.99 5.44 8.24
N VAL A 406 1.86 6.44 8.09
CA VAL A 406 1.48 7.80 7.76
C VAL A 406 1.29 7.91 6.25
N LEU A 407 0.05 8.11 5.83
CA LEU A 407 -0.36 8.27 4.43
C LEU A 407 -0.27 9.71 3.96
N ALA A 408 -0.53 10.66 4.86
CA ALA A 408 -0.54 12.08 4.59
C ALA A 408 0.12 12.84 5.73
N LEU A 409 0.81 13.95 5.41
CA LEU A 409 1.32 14.87 6.41
C LEU A 409 1.24 16.31 5.90
N CYS A 410 1.01 17.25 6.83
CA CYS A 410 0.96 18.66 6.55
C CYS A 410 1.53 19.45 7.74
N PRO A 411 2.75 19.97 7.66
CA PRO A 411 3.23 20.99 8.60
C PRO A 411 2.40 22.27 8.44
N ALA A 412 1.95 22.82 9.53
CA ALA A 412 1.26 24.11 9.53
C ALA A 412 1.38 24.77 10.90
N GLU A 413 1.81 26.02 10.95
CA GLU A 413 2.06 26.78 12.17
C GLU A 413 3.08 26.07 13.08
N ASN A 414 2.65 25.58 14.25
CA ASN A 414 3.46 24.85 15.21
C ASN A 414 3.09 23.37 15.32
N ARG A 415 2.47 22.81 14.28
CA ARG A 415 1.96 21.44 14.24
C ARG A 415 2.37 20.72 12.95
N VAL A 416 2.48 19.40 13.04
CA VAL A 416 2.46 18.51 11.87
C VAL A 416 1.21 17.67 11.97
N TYR A 417 0.27 17.84 11.05
CA TYR A 417 -0.91 17.01 10.91
C TYR A 417 -0.53 15.70 10.20
N LEU A 418 -1.03 14.58 10.73
CA LEU A 418 -0.71 13.22 10.28
C LEU A 418 -2.00 12.48 9.94
N GLY A 419 -2.11 12.02 8.71
CA GLY A 419 -3.14 11.08 8.28
C GLY A 419 -2.62 9.66 8.42
N VAL A 420 -3.18 8.90 9.37
CA VAL A 420 -2.73 7.54 9.70
C VAL A 420 -3.66 6.51 9.05
N ALA A 421 -3.08 5.49 8.43
CA ALA A 421 -3.81 4.46 7.70
C ALA A 421 -4.86 3.75 8.58
N GLY A 422 -6.09 3.61 8.05
CA GLY A 422 -7.19 2.95 8.74
C GLY A 422 -7.86 3.77 9.83
N GLU A 423 -7.43 5.02 10.05
CA GLU A 423 -8.00 5.90 11.06
C GLU A 423 -9.08 6.82 10.47
N THR A 424 -10.03 7.21 11.32
CA THR A 424 -11.05 8.23 11.03
C THR A 424 -10.71 9.58 11.67
N LYS A 425 -9.43 9.79 11.97
CA LYS A 425 -8.94 10.96 12.67
C LYS A 425 -7.67 11.46 12.02
N ILE A 426 -7.52 12.78 11.92
CA ILE A 426 -6.24 13.43 11.63
C ILE A 426 -5.55 13.67 12.97
N GLN A 427 -4.44 13.00 13.19
CA GLN A 427 -3.60 13.20 14.36
C GLN A 427 -2.67 14.40 14.13
N TRP A 428 -2.13 14.97 15.18
CA TRP A 428 -1.12 16.01 15.04
C TRP A 428 -0.10 15.98 16.18
N VAL A 429 1.07 16.50 15.91
CA VAL A 429 2.17 16.64 16.86
C VAL A 429 2.68 18.09 16.83
N ARG A 430 3.08 18.61 17.97
CA ARG A 430 3.73 19.93 18.05
C ARG A 430 5.18 19.84 17.58
N ILE A 431 5.57 20.87 16.80
CA ILE A 431 6.95 21.01 16.30
C ILE A 431 7.84 21.64 17.37
#